data_bc270bdfe8f60576dc37414948c65bfd
#
_entry.id   bc270bdfe8f60576dc37414948c65bfd
#
_cell.length_a   1.000
_cell.length_b   1.000
_cell.length_c   1.000
_cell.angle_alpha   90.00
_cell.angle_beta   90.00
_cell.angle_gamma   90.00
#
_symmetry.space_group_name_H-M   'P 1'
#
loop_
_entity.id
_entity.type
_entity.pdbx_description
1 polymer ?
#
loop_
_entity_poly.entity_id
_entity_poly.type
_entity_poly.pdbx_seq_one_letter_code
_entity_poly.pdbx_strand_id
1 'polypeptide(L)'
;MIGAFKQTFLGASADAFTPITATGGAITTVGGFKYHTFNSSTNFIVSDAGSDGAIDYLVIAGAGGGGRAQDDQYNGSGGGGAGGYYAATYTVTAATYGVTVGAGGAIYANGSDSSIATIAPTNTKGGGFGGWYGDNSGIAGNGGSGGGGGPAYNESSFGTGGTVLVVGRGHAGLVSQKGGGAGGGAGAVGVNAAGQYDGGTGGIGLDWQSLSTLRAGGGGAGGRVGGGGGGAAEQASNAGAGYGSDGYTFAATAGAANSGSGGGGGTSTTAFQGNAYGQGKAGGSGVVIIRYAV
;
A
#
# COMPACT_ATOMS: atom_id res chain seq x y z
N MET A 1 -77.52 -3.78 19.50
CA MET A 1 -76.80 -3.98 18.26
C MET A 1 -75.42 -3.34 18.44
N ILE A 2 -74.39 -4.17 18.68
CA ILE A 2 -73.02 -3.71 18.84
C ILE A 2 -72.29 -3.96 17.51
N GLY A 3 -71.98 -2.87 16.77
CA GLY A 3 -71.26 -2.94 15.51
C GLY A 3 -69.80 -3.36 15.71
N ALA A 4 -69.42 -4.46 15.12
CA ALA A 4 -68.03 -4.91 15.08
C ALA A 4 -67.22 -4.02 14.16
N PHE A 5 -66.26 -3.25 14.73
CA PHE A 5 -65.24 -2.55 13.95
C PHE A 5 -64.24 -3.61 13.41
N LYS A 6 -64.27 -3.85 12.10
CA LYS A 6 -63.18 -4.58 11.40
C LYS A 6 -61.99 -3.61 11.29
N GLN A 7 -61.00 -3.81 12.13
CA GLN A 7 -59.70 -3.18 11.97
C GLN A 7 -58.95 -3.89 10.86
N THR A 8 -58.92 -3.28 9.67
CA THR A 8 -58.07 -3.76 8.56
C THR A 8 -56.62 -3.36 8.87
N PHE A 9 -55.81 -4.27 9.36
CA PHE A 9 -54.37 -4.10 9.37
C PHE A 9 -53.90 -4.09 7.92
N LEU A 10 -53.60 -2.91 7.36
CA LEU A 10 -52.73 -2.79 6.23
C LEU A 10 -51.35 -3.18 6.72
N GLY A 11 -51.00 -4.45 6.57
CA GLY A 11 -49.61 -4.89 6.69
C GLY A 11 -48.85 -4.24 5.52
N ALA A 12 -48.03 -3.24 5.83
CA ALA A 12 -46.97 -2.85 4.91
C ALA A 12 -46.10 -4.09 4.73
N SER A 13 -46.18 -4.74 3.57
CA SER A 13 -45.17 -5.73 3.17
C SER A 13 -43.87 -4.97 3.11
N ALA A 14 -42.93 -5.26 4.02
CA ALA A 14 -41.56 -4.83 3.80
C ALA A 14 -41.16 -5.41 2.45
N ASP A 15 -40.83 -4.55 1.51
CA ASP A 15 -40.33 -5.00 0.21
C ASP A 15 -39.13 -5.93 0.46
N ALA A 16 -39.16 -7.10 -0.17
CA ALA A 16 -38.08 -8.08 -0.01
C ALA A 16 -36.77 -7.44 -0.51
N PHE A 17 -35.71 -7.56 0.29
CA PHE A 17 -34.37 -7.10 -0.11
C PHE A 17 -33.96 -7.80 -1.42
N THR A 18 -33.57 -7.02 -2.42
CA THR A 18 -33.05 -7.48 -3.70
C THR A 18 -31.54 -7.13 -3.75
N PRO A 19 -30.65 -8.13 -3.81
CA PRO A 19 -29.22 -7.87 -3.90
C PRO A 19 -28.81 -7.19 -5.21
N ILE A 20 -27.67 -6.51 -5.20
CA ILE A 20 -27.02 -6.01 -6.42
C ILE A 20 -26.65 -7.18 -7.33
N THR A 21 -26.89 -7.03 -8.64
CA THR A 21 -26.38 -7.93 -9.68
C THR A 21 -25.26 -7.24 -10.43
N ALA A 22 -24.04 -7.77 -10.27
CA ALA A 22 -22.86 -7.20 -10.92
C ALA A 22 -21.85 -8.28 -11.33
N THR A 23 -20.95 -7.89 -12.26
CA THR A 23 -19.85 -8.70 -12.77
C THR A 23 -18.54 -7.91 -12.75
N GLY A 24 -17.41 -8.60 -12.93
CA GLY A 24 -16.06 -8.03 -12.94
C GLY A 24 -15.21 -8.44 -11.75
N GLY A 25 -13.91 -8.52 -11.95
CA GLY A 25 -12.95 -9.01 -10.94
C GLY A 25 -13.14 -10.49 -10.59
N ALA A 26 -12.40 -10.96 -9.59
CA ALA A 26 -12.60 -12.27 -8.98
C ALA A 26 -13.73 -12.18 -7.95
N ILE A 27 -14.74 -13.05 -8.07
CA ILE A 27 -15.95 -12.99 -7.25
C ILE A 27 -15.89 -14.08 -6.16
N THR A 28 -16.14 -13.69 -4.91
CA THR A 28 -16.30 -14.61 -3.77
C THR A 28 -17.49 -14.18 -2.92
N THR A 29 -18.12 -15.13 -2.21
CA THR A 29 -19.21 -14.84 -1.27
C THR A 29 -18.84 -15.36 0.11
N VAL A 30 -18.82 -14.48 1.11
CA VAL A 30 -18.46 -14.80 2.48
C VAL A 30 -19.30 -13.96 3.45
N GLY A 31 -19.86 -14.57 4.48
CA GLY A 31 -20.54 -13.87 5.57
C GLY A 31 -21.72 -12.98 5.15
N GLY A 32 -22.48 -13.38 4.12
CA GLY A 32 -23.62 -12.60 3.59
C GLY A 32 -23.21 -11.42 2.71
N PHE A 33 -21.96 -11.37 2.27
CA PHE A 33 -21.44 -10.38 1.33
C PHE A 33 -20.85 -11.03 0.09
N LYS A 34 -21.07 -10.42 -1.06
CA LYS A 34 -20.38 -10.73 -2.31
C LYS A 34 -19.23 -9.73 -2.49
N TYR A 35 -18.05 -10.25 -2.78
CA TYR A 35 -16.81 -9.48 -2.99
C TYR A 35 -16.39 -9.58 -4.44
N HIS A 36 -16.00 -8.45 -5.03
CA HIS A 36 -15.34 -8.33 -6.32
C HIS A 36 -13.92 -7.83 -6.08
N THR A 37 -12.91 -8.67 -6.32
CA THR A 37 -11.50 -8.32 -6.13
C THR A 37 -10.83 -8.11 -7.49
N PHE A 38 -10.28 -6.93 -7.69
CA PHE A 38 -9.59 -6.51 -8.92
C PHE A 38 -8.09 -6.43 -8.66
N ASN A 39 -7.34 -7.36 -9.23
CA ASN A 39 -5.88 -7.40 -9.21
C ASN A 39 -5.26 -6.78 -10.48
N SER A 40 -6.09 -6.39 -11.44
CA SER A 40 -5.72 -5.72 -12.69
C SER A 40 -6.85 -4.79 -13.12
N SER A 41 -6.52 -3.80 -13.95
CA SER A 41 -7.48 -2.83 -14.47
C SER A 41 -8.51 -3.52 -15.38
N THR A 42 -9.81 -3.30 -15.09
CA THR A 42 -10.95 -3.81 -15.87
C THR A 42 -12.21 -3.04 -15.45
N ASN A 43 -13.41 -3.58 -15.71
CA ASN A 43 -14.67 -2.95 -15.37
C ASN A 43 -15.40 -3.68 -14.22
N PHE A 44 -16.03 -2.91 -13.34
CA PHE A 44 -17.13 -3.36 -12.48
C PHE A 44 -18.44 -2.98 -13.17
N ILE A 45 -19.23 -3.96 -13.56
CA ILE A 45 -20.47 -3.77 -14.34
C ILE A 45 -21.65 -4.13 -13.45
N VAL A 46 -22.46 -3.14 -13.10
CA VAL A 46 -23.70 -3.30 -12.37
C VAL A 46 -24.84 -3.36 -13.38
N SER A 47 -25.51 -4.51 -13.47
CA SER A 47 -26.70 -4.70 -14.32
C SER A 47 -28.00 -4.37 -13.58
N ASP A 48 -28.02 -4.55 -12.26
CA ASP A 48 -29.12 -4.19 -11.38
C ASP A 48 -28.57 -3.71 -10.03
N ALA A 49 -29.00 -2.53 -9.58
CA ALA A 49 -28.56 -1.95 -8.32
C ALA A 49 -29.27 -2.54 -7.09
N GLY A 50 -30.24 -3.41 -7.27
CA GLY A 50 -31.03 -3.98 -6.18
C GLY A 50 -31.85 -2.92 -5.43
N SER A 51 -32.14 -3.19 -4.16
CA SER A 51 -33.04 -2.36 -3.34
C SER A 51 -32.42 -1.02 -2.93
N ASP A 52 -31.10 -0.96 -2.70
CA ASP A 52 -30.42 0.22 -2.12
C ASP A 52 -29.17 0.66 -2.90
N GLY A 53 -28.64 -0.18 -3.77
CA GLY A 53 -27.41 0.09 -4.52
C GLY A 53 -26.16 0.24 -3.65
N ALA A 54 -26.23 -0.09 -2.36
CA ALA A 54 -25.18 0.19 -1.40
C ALA A 54 -23.99 -0.75 -1.56
N ILE A 55 -22.80 -0.18 -1.74
CA ILE A 55 -21.53 -0.90 -1.75
C ILE A 55 -20.55 -0.32 -0.74
N ASP A 56 -19.72 -1.19 -0.15
CA ASP A 56 -18.47 -0.79 0.47
C ASP A 56 -17.33 -1.04 -0.52
N TYR A 57 -16.34 -0.16 -0.54
CA TYR A 57 -15.17 -0.36 -1.40
C TYR A 57 -13.86 0.04 -0.73
N LEU A 58 -12.79 -0.62 -1.18
CA LEU A 58 -11.41 -0.34 -0.84
C LEU A 58 -10.63 -0.14 -2.13
N VAL A 59 -9.89 0.95 -2.21
CA VAL A 59 -8.92 1.23 -3.28
C VAL A 59 -7.54 1.36 -2.66
N ILE A 60 -6.60 0.54 -3.10
CA ILE A 60 -5.19 0.64 -2.73
C ILE A 60 -4.38 0.84 -4.01
N ALA A 61 -3.56 1.87 -4.02
CA ALA A 61 -2.66 2.16 -5.14
C ALA A 61 -1.41 1.25 -5.14
N GLY A 62 -0.66 1.27 -6.23
CA GLY A 62 0.66 0.63 -6.26
C GLY A 62 1.63 1.33 -5.32
N ALA A 63 2.51 0.57 -4.68
CA ALA A 63 3.51 1.10 -3.75
C ALA A 63 4.79 1.54 -4.45
N GLY A 64 5.60 2.36 -3.78
CA GLY A 64 6.93 2.74 -4.26
C GLY A 64 7.95 1.62 -4.15
N GLY A 65 8.93 1.62 -5.05
CA GLY A 65 10.12 0.77 -4.94
C GLY A 65 11.10 1.28 -3.89
N GLY A 66 11.89 0.39 -3.31
CA GLY A 66 13.00 0.76 -2.45
C GLY A 66 14.10 1.51 -3.19
N GLY A 67 14.92 2.22 -2.45
CA GLY A 67 16.03 2.99 -2.97
C GLY A 67 17.14 2.10 -3.53
N ARG A 68 17.95 2.69 -4.40
CA ARG A 68 19.09 2.03 -5.05
C ARG A 68 20.28 1.93 -4.08
N ALA A 69 21.08 0.89 -4.20
CA ALA A 69 22.41 0.85 -3.62
C ALA A 69 23.45 1.29 -4.66
N GLN A 70 24.50 1.95 -4.20
CA GLN A 70 25.65 2.33 -5.02
C GLN A 70 26.91 1.55 -4.59
N ASP A 71 27.71 1.15 -5.56
CA ASP A 71 28.75 0.14 -5.39
C ASP A 71 29.98 0.55 -4.55
N ASP A 72 30.17 1.84 -4.23
CA ASP A 72 31.39 2.35 -3.60
C ASP A 72 31.23 2.89 -2.17
N GLN A 73 30.01 2.88 -1.64
CA GLN A 73 29.70 3.48 -0.34
C GLN A 73 28.86 2.50 0.52
N TYR A 74 29.38 2.04 1.59
CA TYR A 74 28.78 1.06 2.52
C TYR A 74 27.44 1.45 3.15
N ASN A 75 26.64 2.27 2.47
CA ASN A 75 25.42 2.87 3.03
C ASN A 75 24.15 2.13 2.58
N GLY A 76 23.16 2.07 3.46
CA GLY A 76 21.83 1.56 3.14
C GLY A 76 20.95 2.61 2.46
N SER A 77 19.97 2.20 1.68
CA SER A 77 19.00 3.08 1.03
C SER A 77 17.61 2.99 1.65
N GLY A 78 16.76 3.98 1.38
CA GLY A 78 15.41 4.05 1.95
C GLY A 78 14.47 2.97 1.46
N GLY A 79 13.52 2.58 2.29
CA GLY A 79 12.40 1.71 1.92
C GLY A 79 11.33 2.47 1.13
N GLY A 80 10.61 1.79 0.22
CA GLY A 80 9.50 2.36 -0.53
C GLY A 80 8.28 2.62 0.37
N GLY A 81 7.54 3.71 0.12
CA GLY A 81 6.29 4.00 0.77
C GLY A 81 5.14 3.12 0.24
N ALA A 82 4.15 2.83 1.07
CA ALA A 82 2.95 2.15 0.66
C ALA A 82 2.13 2.97 -0.35
N GLY A 83 1.36 2.30 -1.19
CA GLY A 83 0.30 2.92 -1.96
C GLY A 83 -0.76 3.53 -1.05
N GLY A 84 -1.41 4.61 -1.49
CA GLY A 84 -2.51 5.21 -0.76
C GLY A 84 -3.61 4.20 -0.50
N TYR A 85 -4.23 4.28 0.66
CA TYR A 85 -5.33 3.43 1.12
C TYR A 85 -6.60 4.25 1.25
N TYR A 86 -7.66 3.89 0.55
CA TYR A 86 -8.93 4.59 0.65
C TYR A 86 -10.11 3.63 0.71
N ALA A 87 -10.89 3.71 1.78
CA ALA A 87 -12.09 2.92 1.98
C ALA A 87 -13.30 3.84 2.24
N ALA A 88 -14.42 3.55 1.60
CA ALA A 88 -15.66 4.29 1.78
C ALA A 88 -16.87 3.45 1.31
N THR A 89 -18.06 4.05 1.42
CA THR A 89 -19.32 3.53 0.89
C THR A 89 -19.78 4.37 -0.31
N TYR A 90 -20.57 3.79 -1.19
CA TYR A 90 -21.18 4.48 -2.32
C TYR A 90 -22.50 3.81 -2.70
N THR A 91 -23.41 4.57 -3.31
CA THR A 91 -24.63 4.02 -3.89
C THR A 91 -24.47 3.95 -5.40
N VAL A 92 -24.41 2.72 -5.94
CA VAL A 92 -24.27 2.49 -7.38
C VAL A 92 -25.64 2.51 -8.07
N THR A 93 -25.60 2.78 -9.37
CA THR A 93 -26.72 2.57 -10.29
C THR A 93 -26.34 1.52 -11.33
N ALA A 94 -27.29 1.04 -12.12
CA ALA A 94 -26.99 0.16 -13.26
C ALA A 94 -26.12 0.92 -14.26
N ALA A 95 -24.81 0.60 -14.27
CA ALA A 95 -23.78 1.27 -15.09
C ALA A 95 -22.49 0.44 -15.13
N THR A 96 -21.57 0.87 -15.99
CA THR A 96 -20.20 0.35 -16.05
C THR A 96 -19.24 1.33 -15.38
N TYR A 97 -18.50 0.84 -14.37
CA TYR A 97 -17.51 1.60 -13.61
C TYR A 97 -16.10 1.08 -13.96
N GLY A 98 -15.28 1.91 -14.60
CA GLY A 98 -13.90 1.55 -14.91
C GLY A 98 -13.06 1.45 -13.64
N VAL A 99 -12.40 0.32 -13.42
CA VAL A 99 -11.49 0.08 -12.30
C VAL A 99 -10.06 0.15 -12.83
N THR A 100 -9.25 1.03 -12.25
CA THR A 100 -7.81 1.14 -12.50
C THR A 100 -7.06 0.61 -11.29
N VAL A 101 -6.16 -0.35 -11.50
CA VAL A 101 -5.27 -0.89 -10.47
C VAL A 101 -3.84 -0.46 -10.79
N GLY A 102 -3.24 0.31 -9.89
CA GLY A 102 -1.89 0.84 -10.07
C GLY A 102 -0.81 -0.22 -9.94
N ALA A 103 0.17 -0.19 -10.84
CA ALA A 103 1.36 -1.01 -10.74
C ALA A 103 2.28 -0.55 -9.60
N GLY A 104 3.00 -1.48 -8.99
CA GLY A 104 4.10 -1.14 -8.09
C GLY A 104 5.24 -0.44 -8.84
N GLY A 105 5.88 0.52 -8.19
CA GLY A 105 7.06 1.18 -8.72
C GLY A 105 8.25 0.25 -8.84
N ALA A 106 9.03 0.36 -9.90
CA ALA A 106 10.34 -0.26 -10.00
C ALA A 106 11.28 0.28 -8.90
N ILE A 107 12.49 -0.27 -8.79
CA ILE A 107 13.53 0.29 -7.92
C ILE A 107 13.68 1.78 -8.17
N TYR A 108 13.64 2.60 -7.10
CA TYR A 108 13.75 4.05 -7.16
C TYR A 108 12.67 4.72 -8.05
N ALA A 109 11.47 4.19 -8.04
CA ALA A 109 10.32 4.76 -8.74
C ALA A 109 9.05 4.73 -7.89
N ASN A 110 8.22 5.75 -8.04
CA ASN A 110 6.90 5.77 -7.41
C ASN A 110 6.00 4.68 -7.98
N GLY A 111 5.06 4.21 -7.17
CA GLY A 111 3.94 3.41 -7.63
C GLY A 111 2.94 4.23 -8.46
N SER A 112 2.04 3.54 -9.15
CA SER A 112 0.96 4.14 -9.93
C SER A 112 -0.32 4.27 -9.12
N ASP A 113 -1.16 5.23 -9.49
CA ASP A 113 -2.46 5.50 -8.87
C ASP A 113 -3.46 4.38 -9.15
N SER A 114 -4.42 4.18 -8.22
CA SER A 114 -5.60 3.34 -8.41
C SER A 114 -6.88 4.15 -8.28
N SER A 115 -7.96 3.74 -8.96
CA SER A 115 -9.25 4.44 -8.92
C SER A 115 -10.41 3.53 -9.31
N ILE A 116 -11.63 3.97 -8.95
CA ILE A 116 -12.89 3.50 -9.54
C ILE A 116 -13.54 4.74 -10.18
N ALA A 117 -13.73 4.72 -11.49
CA ALA A 117 -14.31 5.86 -12.21
C ALA A 117 -15.65 6.27 -11.61
N THR A 118 -15.88 7.55 -11.42
CA THR A 118 -17.07 8.18 -10.83
C THR A 118 -17.37 7.87 -9.36
N ILE A 119 -16.82 6.78 -8.79
CA ILE A 119 -17.10 6.34 -7.40
C ILE A 119 -16.03 6.84 -6.42
N ALA A 120 -14.78 6.41 -6.65
CA ALA A 120 -13.70 6.83 -5.78
C ALA A 120 -13.17 8.20 -6.22
N PRO A 121 -12.74 9.03 -5.26
CA PRO A 121 -12.06 10.24 -5.65
C PRO A 121 -10.92 9.86 -6.58
N THR A 122 -10.87 10.54 -7.69
CA THR A 122 -9.82 10.40 -8.68
C THR A 122 -8.48 10.54 -7.98
N ASN A 123 -7.73 9.46 -7.86
CA ASN A 123 -6.35 9.48 -7.39
C ASN A 123 -6.12 9.00 -5.96
N THR A 124 -6.35 7.73 -5.70
CA THR A 124 -5.60 7.08 -4.64
C THR A 124 -4.16 6.96 -5.12
N LYS A 125 -3.29 7.83 -4.58
CA LYS A 125 -1.93 8.05 -5.08
C LYS A 125 -1.02 6.85 -4.87
N GLY A 126 -0.17 6.57 -5.86
CA GLY A 126 0.92 5.61 -5.71
C GLY A 126 1.86 5.98 -4.58
N GLY A 127 2.53 4.99 -3.98
CA GLY A 127 3.52 5.20 -2.93
C GLY A 127 4.81 5.83 -3.44
N GLY A 128 5.51 6.57 -2.58
CA GLY A 128 6.78 7.22 -2.89
C GLY A 128 7.96 6.24 -2.89
N PHE A 129 8.92 6.44 -3.78
CA PHE A 129 10.17 5.64 -3.82
C PHE A 129 11.06 5.92 -2.61
N GLY A 130 11.88 4.94 -2.21
CA GLY A 130 12.95 5.11 -1.23
C GLY A 130 14.13 5.90 -1.79
N GLY A 131 14.67 6.81 -1.00
CA GLY A 131 15.83 7.63 -1.36
C GLY A 131 17.11 6.82 -1.47
N TRP A 132 18.11 7.31 -2.18
CA TRP A 132 19.39 6.67 -2.35
C TRP A 132 20.56 7.70 -2.34
N TYR A 133 21.77 7.21 -2.14
CA TYR A 133 22.96 8.03 -2.01
C TYR A 133 23.38 8.77 -3.31
N GLY A 134 23.19 8.15 -4.47
CA GLY A 134 23.80 8.59 -5.74
C GLY A 134 23.18 9.84 -6.37
N ASP A 135 22.07 10.38 -5.84
CA ASP A 135 21.49 11.66 -6.25
C ASP A 135 22.01 12.84 -5.40
N ASN A 136 23.00 12.59 -4.53
CA ASN A 136 23.62 13.55 -3.58
C ASN A 136 22.67 14.16 -2.55
N SER A 137 21.37 13.85 -2.57
CA SER A 137 20.37 14.43 -1.68
C SER A 137 19.74 13.39 -0.74
N GLY A 138 19.71 12.10 -1.13
CA GLY A 138 19.05 11.05 -0.37
C GLY A 138 17.54 11.26 -0.23
N ILE A 139 16.94 12.17 -1.00
CA ILE A 139 15.52 12.52 -0.91
C ILE A 139 14.66 11.37 -1.44
N ALA A 140 13.64 11.02 -0.69
CA ALA A 140 12.65 10.03 -1.08
C ALA A 140 11.48 10.64 -1.83
N GLY A 141 10.73 9.80 -2.54
CA GLY A 141 9.52 10.18 -3.26
C GLY A 141 8.34 10.47 -2.35
N ASN A 142 7.55 11.48 -2.71
CA ASN A 142 6.23 11.70 -2.13
C ASN A 142 5.21 10.75 -2.74
N GLY A 143 4.18 10.37 -1.99
CA GLY A 143 3.17 9.44 -2.49
C GLY A 143 1.92 9.33 -1.63
N GLY A 144 1.16 8.27 -1.80
CA GLY A 144 0.08 7.88 -0.92
C GLY A 144 0.60 7.69 0.51
N SER A 145 1.72 6.96 0.65
CA SER A 145 2.66 7.11 1.75
C SER A 145 4.02 7.50 1.18
N GLY A 146 4.80 8.26 1.93
CA GLY A 146 6.15 8.68 1.52
C GLY A 146 7.17 7.54 1.62
N GLY A 147 8.15 7.53 0.72
CA GLY A 147 9.33 6.66 0.84
C GLY A 147 10.27 7.13 1.96
N GLY A 148 11.09 6.24 2.47
CA GLY A 148 12.13 6.56 3.43
C GLY A 148 13.34 7.21 2.77
N GLY A 149 14.00 8.17 3.43
CA GLY A 149 15.19 8.85 2.92
C GLY A 149 16.38 7.89 2.79
N GLY A 150 17.25 8.15 1.83
CA GLY A 150 18.58 7.53 1.73
C GLY A 150 19.64 8.38 2.41
N PRO A 151 20.88 7.89 2.63
CA PRO A 151 21.98 8.71 3.11
C PRO A 151 22.36 9.76 2.05
N ALA A 152 22.80 10.93 2.49
CA ALA A 152 23.32 11.97 1.60
C ALA A 152 24.85 11.89 1.48
N TYR A 153 25.42 12.56 0.47
CA TYR A 153 26.82 12.48 0.07
C TYR A 153 27.82 12.86 1.18
N ASN A 154 27.47 13.78 2.07
CA ASN A 154 28.34 14.10 3.21
C ASN A 154 27.79 13.41 4.46
N GLU A 155 28.71 12.87 5.27
CA GLU A 155 28.38 12.14 6.52
C GLU A 155 27.60 13.00 7.55
N SER A 156 27.42 14.27 7.28
CA SER A 156 26.70 15.24 8.11
C SER A 156 25.30 15.57 7.61
N SER A 157 24.91 15.09 6.43
CA SER A 157 23.58 15.32 5.84
C SER A 157 22.83 14.00 5.71
N PHE A 158 21.55 14.03 6.04
CA PHE A 158 20.65 12.89 5.95
C PHE A 158 19.56 13.20 4.94
N GLY A 159 19.25 12.24 4.08
CA GLY A 159 18.16 12.39 3.13
C GLY A 159 16.81 12.43 3.84
N THR A 160 15.91 13.23 3.31
CA THR A 160 14.57 13.40 3.87
C THR A 160 13.62 12.31 3.37
N GLY A 161 12.77 11.83 4.27
CA GLY A 161 11.64 10.99 3.88
C GLY A 161 10.63 11.75 3.03
N GLY A 162 9.95 11.03 2.14
CA GLY A 162 8.86 11.57 1.33
C GLY A 162 7.64 11.93 2.16
N THR A 163 6.85 12.88 1.69
CA THR A 163 5.62 13.33 2.31
C THR A 163 4.39 12.62 1.74
N VAL A 164 3.27 12.72 2.45
CA VAL A 164 1.97 12.22 1.99
C VAL A 164 1.34 13.24 1.05
N LEU A 165 0.90 12.79 -0.14
CA LEU A 165 0.21 13.66 -1.12
C LEU A 165 -1.27 13.85 -0.80
N VAL A 166 -1.90 12.91 -0.08
CA VAL A 166 -3.30 13.00 0.33
C VAL A 166 -3.40 12.65 1.81
N VAL A 167 -3.69 13.65 2.63
CA VAL A 167 -3.83 13.50 4.09
C VAL A 167 -4.88 12.43 4.43
N GLY A 168 -4.57 11.59 5.43
CA GLY A 168 -5.46 10.52 5.90
C GLY A 168 -5.44 9.24 5.05
N ARG A 169 -4.53 9.13 4.07
CA ARG A 169 -4.42 7.94 3.20
C ARG A 169 -3.08 7.24 3.24
N GLY A 170 -2.23 7.64 4.13
CA GLY A 170 -0.91 7.09 4.37
C GLY A 170 -0.09 7.97 5.29
N HIS A 171 1.15 7.60 5.50
CA HIS A 171 2.08 8.27 6.40
C HIS A 171 3.37 8.66 5.68
N ALA A 172 4.04 9.69 6.20
CA ALA A 172 5.34 10.11 5.70
C ALA A 172 6.40 9.01 5.92
N GLY A 173 7.42 9.00 5.07
CA GLY A 173 8.61 8.19 5.28
C GLY A 173 9.54 8.82 6.30
N LEU A 174 10.48 8.02 6.83
CA LEU A 174 11.45 8.49 7.82
C LEU A 174 12.68 9.13 7.19
N VAL A 175 13.31 9.99 7.96
CA VAL A 175 14.62 10.56 7.65
C VAL A 175 15.69 9.47 7.79
N SER A 176 16.67 9.47 6.90
CA SER A 176 17.80 8.57 6.94
C SER A 176 18.78 8.93 8.10
N GLN A 177 19.51 7.92 8.51
CA GLN A 177 20.83 8.02 9.16
C GLN A 177 21.87 7.37 8.23
N LYS A 178 22.93 6.77 8.70
CA LYS A 178 23.91 6.02 7.89
C LYS A 178 23.29 4.74 7.31
N GLY A 179 22.29 4.14 8.00
CA GLY A 179 21.31 3.25 7.40
C GLY A 179 20.19 4.06 6.75
N GLY A 180 19.40 3.45 5.85
CA GLY A 180 18.26 4.10 5.21
C GLY A 180 17.09 4.36 6.18
N GLY A 181 16.25 5.32 5.87
CA GLY A 181 14.97 5.57 6.51
C GLY A 181 13.88 4.61 6.00
N ALA A 182 12.93 4.24 6.83
CA ALA A 182 11.84 3.35 6.43
C ALA A 182 10.73 4.07 5.66
N GLY A 183 10.05 3.36 4.79
CA GLY A 183 8.85 3.85 4.10
C GLY A 183 7.65 3.94 5.05
N GLY A 184 6.78 4.92 4.82
CA GLY A 184 5.50 5.03 5.52
C GLY A 184 4.51 3.94 5.10
N GLY A 185 3.67 3.46 6.02
CA GLY A 185 2.55 2.56 5.75
C GLY A 185 1.20 3.30 5.77
N ALA A 186 0.12 2.62 5.46
CA ALA A 186 -1.23 3.19 5.57
C ALA A 186 -1.65 3.39 7.03
N GLY A 187 -1.22 2.51 7.94
CA GLY A 187 -1.61 2.51 9.34
C GLY A 187 -0.69 3.31 10.27
N ALA A 188 0.60 3.46 9.92
CA ALA A 188 1.54 4.22 10.70
C ALA A 188 2.77 4.65 9.88
N VAL A 189 3.52 5.62 10.42
CA VAL A 189 4.89 5.90 9.98
C VAL A 189 5.78 4.69 10.26
N GLY A 190 6.89 4.58 9.53
CA GLY A 190 7.91 3.59 9.86
C GLY A 190 8.57 3.85 11.21
N VAL A 191 9.48 2.98 11.61
CA VAL A 191 10.28 3.11 12.82
C VAL A 191 11.74 3.25 12.45
N ASN A 192 12.41 4.25 13.01
CA ASN A 192 13.87 4.39 12.87
C ASN A 192 14.57 3.23 13.55
N ALA A 193 15.66 2.78 12.94
CA ALA A 193 16.53 1.82 13.61
C ALA A 193 17.15 2.40 14.90
N ALA A 194 17.44 1.52 15.85
CA ALA A 194 18.11 1.91 17.10
C ALA A 194 19.58 2.26 16.88
N GLY A 195 20.23 1.62 15.90
CA GLY A 195 21.63 1.87 15.54
C GLY A 195 21.76 2.78 14.31
N GLN A 196 22.79 3.63 14.32
CA GLN A 196 23.02 4.57 13.22
C GLN A 196 23.34 3.88 11.87
N TYR A 197 23.71 2.60 11.90
CA TYR A 197 24.04 1.78 10.71
C TYR A 197 22.91 0.85 10.29
N ASP A 198 21.91 0.68 11.14
CA ASP A 198 20.79 -0.21 10.85
C ASP A 198 19.75 0.49 9.95
N GLY A 199 19.04 -0.29 9.15
CA GLY A 199 17.91 0.23 8.37
C GLY A 199 16.66 0.37 9.22
N GLY A 200 15.85 1.37 8.94
CA GLY A 200 14.55 1.57 9.59
C GLY A 200 13.51 0.53 9.17
N THR A 201 12.56 0.27 10.04
CA THR A 201 11.47 -0.68 9.85
C THR A 201 10.24 -0.01 9.25
N GLY A 202 9.67 -0.57 8.18
CA GLY A 202 8.52 -0.02 7.46
C GLY A 202 7.27 0.19 8.32
N GLY A 203 6.46 1.18 7.97
CA GLY A 203 5.19 1.46 8.64
C GLY A 203 4.16 0.34 8.42
N ILE A 204 3.30 0.10 9.42
CA ILE A 204 2.28 -0.95 9.34
C ILE A 204 1.21 -0.64 8.28
N GLY A 205 0.60 -1.68 7.73
CA GLY A 205 -0.59 -1.61 6.88
C GLY A 205 -1.89 -1.51 7.68
N LEU A 206 -3.01 -1.52 6.97
CA LEU A 206 -4.36 -1.55 7.52
C LEU A 206 -5.11 -2.81 7.08
N ASP A 207 -5.95 -3.33 7.97
CA ASP A 207 -6.97 -4.32 7.64
C ASP A 207 -8.28 -3.62 7.24
N TRP A 208 -8.98 -4.18 6.26
CA TRP A 208 -10.29 -3.70 5.84
C TRP A 208 -11.37 -4.69 6.22
N GLN A 209 -12.38 -4.21 6.96
CA GLN A 209 -13.55 -5.00 7.32
C GLN A 209 -13.22 -6.30 8.08
N SER A 210 -12.16 -6.26 8.90
CA SER A 210 -11.72 -7.41 9.72
C SER A 210 -11.48 -8.70 8.92
N LEU A 211 -10.99 -8.56 7.67
CA LEU A 211 -10.63 -9.69 6.82
C LEU A 211 -9.33 -10.38 7.25
N SER A 212 -8.71 -9.92 8.34
CA SER A 212 -7.44 -10.42 8.89
C SER A 212 -6.28 -10.38 7.87
N THR A 213 -6.35 -9.45 6.93
CA THR A 213 -5.33 -9.26 5.90
C THR A 213 -4.88 -7.80 5.90
N LEU A 214 -3.74 -7.53 6.48
CA LEU A 214 -3.10 -6.22 6.38
C LEU A 214 -2.64 -5.95 4.95
N ARG A 215 -2.78 -4.69 4.49
CA ARG A 215 -2.33 -4.21 3.18
C ARG A 215 -1.70 -2.83 3.31
N ALA A 216 -0.99 -2.41 2.31
CA ALA A 216 -0.36 -1.10 2.23
C ALA A 216 0.62 -0.85 3.39
N GLY A 217 1.51 -1.80 3.67
CA GLY A 217 2.64 -1.63 4.58
C GLY A 217 3.80 -0.92 3.89
N GLY A 218 4.57 -0.14 4.64
CA GLY A 218 5.80 0.49 4.17
C GLY A 218 6.96 -0.49 4.08
N GLY A 219 7.85 -0.33 3.10
CA GLY A 219 9.07 -1.12 2.95
C GLY A 219 10.11 -0.80 4.02
N GLY A 220 10.85 -1.80 4.46
CA GLY A 220 12.03 -1.67 5.33
C GLY A 220 13.19 -1.06 4.57
N ALA A 221 14.05 -0.33 5.27
CA ALA A 221 15.24 0.29 4.70
C ALA A 221 16.44 -0.67 4.69
N GLY A 222 17.39 -0.43 3.81
CA GLY A 222 18.69 -1.09 3.83
C GLY A 222 19.54 -0.59 5.01
N GLY A 223 20.25 -1.51 5.68
CA GLY A 223 21.29 -1.16 6.65
C GLY A 223 22.62 -0.81 5.96
N ARG A 224 23.55 -0.21 6.70
CA ARG A 224 24.95 -0.11 6.26
C ARG A 224 25.62 -1.48 6.38
N VAL A 225 26.60 -1.76 5.51
CA VAL A 225 27.43 -2.95 5.66
C VAL A 225 28.05 -3.02 7.06
N GLY A 226 27.75 -4.08 7.81
CA GLY A 226 28.15 -4.25 9.20
C GLY A 226 27.11 -3.79 10.24
N GLY A 227 25.99 -3.21 9.79
CA GLY A 227 24.80 -2.97 10.59
C GLY A 227 23.70 -3.99 10.26
N GLY A 228 22.69 -4.11 11.11
CA GLY A 228 21.51 -4.91 10.84
C GLY A 228 20.72 -4.36 9.66
N GLY A 229 20.27 -5.19 8.76
CA GLY A 229 19.25 -4.84 7.76
C GLY A 229 17.95 -4.44 8.45
N GLY A 230 17.32 -3.37 7.97
CA GLY A 230 15.99 -2.98 8.44
C GLY A 230 14.98 -4.05 8.11
N GLY A 231 14.45 -4.69 9.16
CA GLY A 231 13.32 -5.57 9.02
C GLY A 231 12.12 -4.83 8.43
N ALA A 232 11.34 -5.44 7.56
CA ALA A 232 9.94 -5.11 7.56
C ALA A 232 9.47 -5.34 9.00
N ALA A 233 8.75 -4.37 9.62
CA ALA A 233 8.13 -4.62 10.89
C ALA A 233 7.39 -5.95 10.79
N GLU A 234 7.40 -6.73 11.87
CA GLU A 234 6.67 -8.01 11.88
C GLU A 234 5.22 -7.82 11.41
N GLN A 235 4.63 -6.68 11.75
CA GLN A 235 3.31 -6.27 11.26
C GLN A 235 3.31 -5.75 9.82
N ALA A 236 4.39 -5.15 9.32
CA ALA A 236 4.51 -4.77 7.92
C ALA A 236 4.78 -5.98 7.02
N SER A 237 5.47 -7.02 7.50
CA SER A 237 5.60 -8.30 6.79
C SER A 237 4.24 -8.97 6.57
N ASN A 238 3.32 -8.87 7.53
CA ASN A 238 1.95 -9.35 7.36
C ASN A 238 1.16 -8.57 6.31
N ALA A 239 1.53 -7.33 6.02
CA ALA A 239 0.98 -6.53 4.93
C ALA A 239 1.63 -6.84 3.57
N GLY A 240 2.59 -7.74 3.51
CA GLY A 240 3.35 -8.05 2.30
C GLY A 240 4.41 -7.00 1.94
N ALA A 241 4.89 -6.22 2.90
CA ALA A 241 5.95 -5.24 2.66
C ALA A 241 7.32 -5.91 2.46
N GLY A 242 8.18 -5.28 1.67
CA GLY A 242 9.53 -5.77 1.40
C GLY A 242 10.49 -5.51 2.56
N TYR A 243 11.40 -6.45 2.81
CA TYR A 243 12.52 -6.32 3.74
C TYR A 243 13.65 -5.52 3.13
N GLY A 244 14.33 -4.68 3.92
CA GLY A 244 15.59 -4.09 3.54
C GLY A 244 16.77 -5.07 3.59
N SER A 245 17.81 -4.81 2.82
CA SER A 245 19.04 -5.61 2.81
C SER A 245 19.95 -5.25 4.00
N ASP A 246 20.68 -6.25 4.55
CA ASP A 246 21.75 -6.04 5.54
C ASP A 246 23.16 -6.00 4.91
N GLY A 247 23.23 -6.22 3.61
CA GLY A 247 24.49 -6.25 2.86
C GLY A 247 25.33 -7.52 3.01
N TYR A 248 24.95 -8.46 3.89
CA TYR A 248 25.70 -9.70 4.14
C TYR A 248 24.89 -10.97 3.99
N THR A 249 23.76 -11.04 4.66
CA THR A 249 22.98 -12.28 4.85
C THR A 249 21.64 -12.23 4.13
N PHE A 250 21.04 -11.04 4.04
CA PHE A 250 19.69 -10.88 3.51
C PHE A 250 19.66 -9.87 2.35
N ALA A 251 19.15 -10.32 1.21
CA ALA A 251 18.80 -9.43 0.11
C ALA A 251 17.50 -8.69 0.42
N ALA A 252 17.37 -7.47 -0.09
CA ALA A 252 16.09 -6.78 -0.07
C ALA A 252 15.01 -7.62 -0.80
N THR A 253 13.76 -7.49 -0.35
CA THR A 253 12.62 -8.16 -1.00
C THR A 253 11.63 -7.17 -1.57
N ALA A 254 10.88 -7.59 -2.59
CA ALA A 254 9.82 -6.78 -3.18
C ALA A 254 8.60 -6.73 -2.26
N GLY A 255 7.80 -5.67 -2.39
CA GLY A 255 6.45 -5.65 -1.89
C GLY A 255 5.59 -6.70 -2.60
N ALA A 256 4.70 -7.36 -1.88
CA ALA A 256 3.84 -8.40 -2.44
C ALA A 256 2.87 -7.80 -3.47
N ALA A 257 2.61 -8.54 -4.54
CA ALA A 257 1.61 -8.14 -5.52
C ALA A 257 0.22 -8.02 -4.88
N ASN A 258 -0.59 -7.11 -5.34
CA ASN A 258 -1.98 -6.87 -4.91
C ASN A 258 -2.12 -6.50 -3.42
N SER A 259 -1.05 -5.97 -2.83
CA SER A 259 -1.04 -5.50 -1.44
C SER A 259 -0.87 -3.99 -1.31
N GLY A 260 -0.33 -3.33 -2.33
CA GLY A 260 0.07 -1.92 -2.26
C GLY A 260 1.20 -1.67 -1.25
N SER A 261 2.05 -2.65 -0.98
CA SER A 261 3.09 -2.57 0.04
C SER A 261 4.45 -2.25 -0.55
N GLY A 262 5.21 -1.39 0.13
CA GLY A 262 6.49 -0.84 -0.32
C GLY A 262 7.58 -1.90 -0.53
N GLY A 263 8.48 -1.65 -1.48
CA GLY A 263 9.67 -2.47 -1.69
C GLY A 263 10.78 -2.15 -0.69
N GLY A 264 11.60 -3.14 -0.33
CA GLY A 264 12.75 -2.98 0.57
C GLY A 264 13.88 -2.19 -0.06
N GLY A 265 14.58 -1.39 0.74
CA GLY A 265 15.77 -0.65 0.38
C GLY A 265 17.00 -1.54 0.22
N GLY A 266 17.91 -1.16 -0.66
CA GLY A 266 19.16 -1.87 -0.91
C GLY A 266 20.32 -1.45 0.01
N THR A 267 21.41 -2.19 -0.03
CA THR A 267 22.66 -1.91 0.67
C THR A 267 23.81 -2.11 -0.30
N SER A 268 24.80 -1.22 -0.30
CA SER A 268 25.99 -1.37 -1.14
C SER A 268 26.86 -2.57 -0.70
N THR A 269 27.40 -3.33 -1.66
CA THR A 269 28.12 -4.60 -1.42
C THR A 269 29.46 -4.74 -2.12
N THR A 270 30.17 -3.65 -2.43
CA THR A 270 31.46 -3.74 -3.13
C THR A 270 32.53 -4.62 -2.45
N ALA A 271 32.34 -5.03 -1.21
CA ALA A 271 33.34 -5.80 -0.46
C ALA A 271 33.20 -7.32 -0.55
N PHE A 272 32.10 -7.89 -1.05
CA PHE A 272 31.90 -9.33 -0.99
C PHE A 272 31.26 -9.93 -2.26
N GLN A 273 32.15 -10.56 -3.08
CA GLN A 273 31.82 -11.64 -4.02
C GLN A 273 30.78 -11.40 -5.11
N GLY A 274 30.80 -10.29 -5.82
CA GLY A 274 30.12 -10.21 -7.14
C GLY A 274 28.59 -10.46 -7.14
N ASN A 275 27.95 -10.48 -6.01
CA ASN A 275 26.52 -10.77 -5.88
C ASN A 275 25.67 -9.51 -5.79
N ALA A 276 24.61 -9.48 -6.57
CA ALA A 276 23.61 -8.41 -6.67
C ALA A 276 22.72 -8.24 -5.39
N TYR A 277 23.27 -8.45 -4.18
CA TYR A 277 22.50 -8.30 -2.93
C TYR A 277 22.11 -6.85 -2.61
N GLY A 278 22.78 -5.91 -3.27
CA GLY A 278 22.73 -4.50 -2.90
C GLY A 278 21.54 -3.70 -3.42
N GLN A 279 20.81 -4.18 -4.40
CA GLN A 279 19.74 -3.37 -5.00
C GLN A 279 18.45 -3.42 -4.20
N GLY A 280 17.81 -2.27 -4.00
CA GLY A 280 16.43 -2.25 -3.54
C GLY A 280 15.49 -3.05 -4.45
N LYS A 281 14.26 -3.19 -4.06
CA LYS A 281 13.27 -3.99 -4.78
C LYS A 281 12.01 -3.19 -5.12
N ALA A 282 11.27 -3.69 -6.10
CA ALA A 282 10.03 -3.07 -6.54
C ALA A 282 8.96 -3.06 -5.43
N GLY A 283 8.09 -2.08 -5.46
CA GLY A 283 6.85 -2.06 -4.69
C GLY A 283 5.83 -3.05 -5.22
N GLY A 284 4.87 -3.44 -4.39
CA GLY A 284 3.75 -4.28 -4.77
C GLY A 284 2.69 -3.50 -5.56
N SER A 285 2.00 -4.16 -6.49
CA SER A 285 0.83 -3.57 -7.15
C SER A 285 -0.30 -3.30 -6.16
N GLY A 286 -1.18 -2.37 -6.50
CA GLY A 286 -2.41 -2.09 -5.78
C GLY A 286 -3.47 -3.19 -5.93
N VAL A 287 -4.61 -2.95 -5.32
CA VAL A 287 -5.81 -3.78 -5.41
C VAL A 287 -7.05 -2.90 -5.24
N VAL A 288 -8.14 -3.27 -5.91
CA VAL A 288 -9.46 -2.69 -5.63
C VAL A 288 -10.39 -3.81 -5.19
N ILE A 289 -11.15 -3.57 -4.11
CA ILE A 289 -12.14 -4.52 -3.60
C ILE A 289 -13.47 -3.77 -3.46
N ILE A 290 -14.53 -4.37 -3.97
CA ILE A 290 -15.91 -3.88 -3.83
C ILE A 290 -16.72 -5.00 -3.17
N ARG A 291 -17.56 -4.68 -2.18
CA ARG A 291 -18.49 -5.65 -1.59
C ARG A 291 -19.89 -5.08 -1.42
N TYR A 292 -20.88 -5.95 -1.41
CA TYR A 292 -22.28 -5.65 -1.12
C TYR A 292 -22.99 -6.85 -0.51
N ALA A 293 -24.08 -6.61 0.21
CA ALA A 293 -24.89 -7.65 0.83
C ALA A 293 -25.61 -8.54 -0.21
N VAL A 294 -25.80 -9.83 0.12
CA VAL A 294 -26.51 -10.83 -0.71
C VAL A 294 -27.41 -11.73 0.14
#